data_9995f9ca28937e7a46df71fe1ab262c5
#
_entry.id   9995f9ca28937e7a46df71fe1ab262c5
#
_cell.length_a   1.000
_cell.length_b   1.000
_cell.length_c   1.000
_cell.angle_alpha   90.00
_cell.angle_beta   90.00
_cell.angle_gamma   90.00
#
_symmetry.space_group_name_H-M   'P 1'
#
loop_
_entity.id
_entity.type
_entity.pdbx_description
1 polymer ?
#
loop_
_entity_poly.entity_id
_entity_poly.type
_entity_poly.pdbx_seq_one_letter_code
_entity_poly.pdbx_strand_id
1 'polypeptide(L)'
;MAEDVLTIKNLSVDFKTLEGTVHAIRNVTLKLHPGEVLALVGESGSGKSVTTKTVMQLLPKNAEVVSGSVEYEGRDLLKLPEKELQKLRGNDLAEIFQDPMTALDPTMRVGKQIMEPLLQHQDINKEDAKKKALAIMEKVGIVNAKERFKNFPYQFSGGMRQRIVIAMALIC
;
A
#
# COMPACT_ATOMS: atom_id res chain seq x y z
N MET A 1 25.62 -5.88 11.05
CA MET A 1 24.75 -4.72 10.72
C MET A 1 23.43 -5.32 10.30
N ALA A 2 22.28 -4.80 10.78
CA ALA A 2 20.99 -5.29 10.32
C ALA A 2 20.89 -5.07 8.80
N GLU A 3 20.39 -6.07 8.09
CA GLU A 3 20.14 -5.97 6.65
C GLU A 3 19.04 -4.92 6.36
N ASP A 4 19.19 -4.15 5.28
CA ASP A 4 18.19 -3.15 4.87
C ASP A 4 16.86 -3.86 4.55
N VAL A 5 15.73 -3.34 5.04
CA VAL A 5 14.39 -3.91 4.73
C VAL A 5 14.04 -3.64 3.27
N LEU A 6 14.28 -2.40 2.82
CA LEU A 6 14.03 -2.00 1.44
C LEU A 6 15.23 -1.22 0.91
N THR A 7 15.70 -1.58 -0.27
CA THR A 7 16.75 -0.87 -0.97
C THR A 7 16.32 -0.57 -2.41
N ILE A 8 16.31 0.71 -2.77
CA ILE A 8 16.16 1.16 -4.15
C ILE A 8 17.55 1.59 -4.63
N LYS A 9 17.99 1.06 -5.79
CA LYS A 9 19.31 1.37 -6.38
C LYS A 9 19.16 1.91 -7.79
N ASN A 10 19.64 3.13 -8.03
CA ASN A 10 19.73 3.76 -9.36
C ASN A 10 18.43 3.69 -10.17
N LEU A 11 17.29 3.82 -9.50
CA LEU A 11 15.97 3.69 -10.11
C LEU A 11 15.69 4.84 -11.03
N SER A 12 15.30 4.53 -12.27
CA SER A 12 14.80 5.49 -13.25
C SER A 12 13.49 4.99 -13.84
N VAL A 13 12.48 5.86 -13.92
CA VAL A 13 11.15 5.54 -14.42
C VAL A 13 10.69 6.61 -15.38
N ASP A 14 10.25 6.20 -16.55
CA ASP A 14 9.74 7.03 -17.63
C ASP A 14 8.25 6.78 -17.86
N PHE A 15 7.54 7.83 -18.29
CA PHE A 15 6.18 7.75 -18.79
C PHE A 15 6.14 8.07 -20.27
N LYS A 16 5.54 7.17 -21.05
CA LYS A 16 5.26 7.40 -22.47
C LYS A 16 3.94 8.16 -22.60
N THR A 17 3.99 9.35 -23.19
CA THR A 17 2.84 10.22 -23.46
C THR A 17 2.73 10.50 -24.97
N LEU A 18 1.61 11.08 -25.39
CA LEU A 18 1.43 11.50 -26.79
C LEU A 18 2.40 12.60 -27.21
N GLU A 19 2.88 13.40 -26.26
CA GLU A 19 3.79 14.52 -26.49
C GLU A 19 5.28 14.12 -26.35
N GLY A 20 5.56 12.87 -25.96
CA GLY A 20 6.92 12.37 -25.78
C GLY A 20 7.12 11.63 -24.47
N THR A 21 8.37 11.47 -24.07
CA THR A 21 8.75 10.76 -22.84
C THR A 21 8.94 11.73 -21.68
N VAL A 22 8.27 11.47 -20.56
CA VAL A 22 8.44 12.21 -19.31
C VAL A 22 9.29 11.36 -18.36
N HIS A 23 10.47 11.86 -17.98
CA HIS A 23 11.36 11.22 -17.02
C HIS A 23 10.90 11.54 -15.59
N ALA A 24 10.09 10.67 -14.98
CA ALA A 24 9.49 10.89 -13.67
C ALA A 24 10.43 10.62 -12.51
N ILE A 25 11.32 9.64 -12.65
CA ILE A 25 12.37 9.33 -11.69
C ILE A 25 13.69 9.21 -12.43
N ARG A 26 14.75 9.84 -11.90
CA ARG A 26 16.07 9.84 -12.47
C ARG A 26 17.10 9.42 -11.44
N ASN A 27 17.61 8.18 -11.56
CA ASN A 27 18.73 7.65 -10.79
C ASN A 27 18.54 7.80 -9.26
N VAL A 28 17.37 7.46 -8.72
CA VAL A 28 17.09 7.53 -7.29
C VAL A 28 17.66 6.31 -6.58
N THR A 29 18.40 6.56 -5.50
CA THR A 29 18.90 5.53 -4.58
C THR A 29 18.46 5.90 -3.16
N LEU A 30 17.84 4.95 -2.46
CA LEU A 30 17.47 5.09 -1.06
C LEU A 30 17.47 3.72 -0.36
N LYS A 31 17.57 3.76 0.96
CA LYS A 31 17.55 2.58 1.83
C LYS A 31 16.60 2.84 2.98
N LEU A 32 15.95 1.79 3.43
CA LEU A 32 15.10 1.79 4.62
C LEU A 32 15.57 0.68 5.55
N HIS A 33 15.90 1.05 6.78
CA HIS A 33 16.34 0.12 7.80
C HIS A 33 15.17 -0.39 8.66
N PRO A 34 15.33 -1.53 9.33
CA PRO A 34 14.31 -2.03 10.26
C PRO A 34 13.95 -0.99 11.34
N GLY A 35 12.65 -0.74 11.52
CA GLY A 35 12.12 0.21 12.50
C GLY A 35 12.33 1.68 12.15
N GLU A 36 12.85 1.99 10.97
CA GLU A 36 13.06 3.36 10.49
C GLU A 36 11.79 3.97 9.90
N VAL A 37 11.65 5.28 10.03
CA VAL A 37 10.68 6.10 9.29
C VAL A 37 11.43 7.00 8.33
N LEU A 38 11.32 6.73 7.03
CA LEU A 38 11.94 7.53 5.97
C LEU A 38 10.91 8.49 5.36
N ALA A 39 11.17 9.79 5.42
CA ALA A 39 10.33 10.81 4.79
C ALA A 39 10.87 11.22 3.42
N LEU A 40 10.04 11.08 2.37
CA LEU A 40 10.31 11.62 1.05
C LEU A 40 9.62 12.97 0.91
N VAL A 41 10.41 14.04 0.86
CA VAL A 41 9.91 15.43 0.79
C VAL A 41 10.24 16.02 -0.58
N GLY A 42 9.35 16.83 -1.13
CA GLY A 42 9.53 17.51 -2.40
C GLY A 42 8.22 18.09 -2.94
N GLU A 43 8.28 18.88 -3.99
CA GLU A 43 7.12 19.50 -4.63
C GLU A 43 6.20 18.49 -5.31
N SER A 44 4.99 18.94 -5.68
CA SER A 44 4.09 18.11 -6.49
C SER A 44 4.77 17.78 -7.84
N GLY A 45 4.65 16.53 -8.29
CA GLY A 45 5.29 16.07 -9.51
C GLY A 45 6.77 15.66 -9.38
N SER A 46 7.39 15.75 -8.19
CA SER A 46 8.81 15.38 -8.00
C SER A 46 9.09 13.86 -7.95
N GLY A 47 8.11 13.02 -8.30
CA GLY A 47 8.31 11.57 -8.41
C GLY A 47 8.03 10.76 -7.13
N LYS A 48 7.70 11.37 -5.99
CA LYS A 48 7.47 10.65 -4.71
C LYS A 48 6.49 9.49 -4.82
N SER A 49 5.29 9.76 -5.32
CA SER A 49 4.24 8.74 -5.51
C SER A 49 4.59 7.73 -6.61
N VAL A 50 5.41 8.12 -7.58
CA VAL A 50 5.90 7.18 -8.59
C VAL A 50 6.89 6.21 -7.96
N THR A 51 7.74 6.68 -7.04
CA THR A 51 8.68 5.83 -6.30
C THR A 51 7.94 4.78 -5.46
N THR A 52 6.94 5.17 -4.66
CA THR A 52 6.16 4.21 -3.85
C THR A 52 5.39 3.22 -4.73
N LYS A 53 4.74 3.70 -5.79
CA LYS A 53 4.04 2.83 -6.75
C LYS A 53 5.00 1.87 -7.48
N THR A 54 6.25 2.26 -7.71
CA THR A 54 7.26 1.35 -8.28
C THR A 54 7.59 0.23 -7.30
N VAL A 55 7.76 0.54 -6.00
CA VAL A 55 7.95 -0.49 -4.96
C VAL A 55 6.78 -1.48 -4.95
N MET A 56 5.55 -0.96 -5.01
CA MET A 56 4.33 -1.78 -5.02
C MET A 56 4.07 -2.48 -6.35
N GLN A 57 4.85 -2.19 -7.40
CA GLN A 57 4.58 -2.66 -8.78
C GLN A 57 3.17 -2.29 -9.25
N LEU A 58 2.73 -1.06 -8.94
CA LEU A 58 1.41 -0.49 -9.28
C LEU A 58 1.53 0.70 -10.24
N LEU A 59 2.55 0.68 -11.08
CA LEU A 59 2.72 1.67 -12.14
C LEU A 59 1.63 1.51 -13.22
N PRO A 60 1.15 2.60 -13.82
CA PRO A 60 0.22 2.52 -14.95
C PRO A 60 0.93 1.96 -16.20
N LYS A 61 0.15 1.46 -17.16
CA LYS A 61 0.65 0.76 -18.35
C LYS A 61 1.59 1.60 -19.24
N ASN A 62 1.49 2.91 -19.18
CA ASN A 62 2.34 3.83 -19.92
C ASN A 62 3.63 4.20 -19.19
N ALA A 63 3.86 3.64 -17.98
CA ALA A 63 5.10 3.80 -17.24
C ALA A 63 6.03 2.61 -17.47
N GLU A 64 7.32 2.88 -17.53
CA GLU A 64 8.37 1.89 -17.73
C GLU A 64 9.52 2.14 -16.76
N VAL A 65 9.98 1.09 -16.09
CA VAL A 65 11.21 1.13 -15.29
C VAL A 65 12.37 0.98 -16.28
N VAL A 66 13.12 2.06 -16.47
CA VAL A 66 14.22 2.12 -17.43
C VAL A 66 15.50 1.50 -16.88
N SER A 67 15.77 1.71 -15.59
CA SER A 67 16.96 1.17 -14.92
C SER A 67 16.77 1.06 -13.42
N GLY A 68 17.67 0.34 -12.76
CA GLY A 68 17.74 0.18 -11.32
C GLY A 68 17.10 -1.11 -10.82
N SER A 69 17.09 -1.25 -9.49
CA SER A 69 16.46 -2.37 -8.78
C SER A 69 15.70 -1.88 -7.55
N VAL A 70 14.73 -2.68 -7.12
CA VAL A 70 13.98 -2.48 -5.89
C VAL A 70 14.03 -3.79 -5.09
N GLU A 71 14.89 -3.82 -4.10
CA GLU A 71 15.15 -5.01 -3.29
C GLU A 71 14.37 -4.92 -1.96
N TYR A 72 13.55 -5.91 -1.67
CA TYR A 72 12.86 -6.12 -0.40
C TYR A 72 13.34 -7.44 0.19
N GLU A 73 13.95 -7.40 1.37
CA GLU A 73 14.53 -8.57 2.04
C GLU A 73 15.36 -9.45 1.09
N GLY A 74 16.25 -8.82 0.31
CA GLY A 74 17.14 -9.50 -0.64
C GLY A 74 16.48 -10.00 -1.93
N ARG A 75 15.19 -9.75 -2.14
CA ARG A 75 14.45 -10.11 -3.37
C ARG A 75 14.18 -8.89 -4.24
N ASP A 76 14.55 -8.92 -5.49
CA ASP A 76 14.26 -7.84 -6.45
C ASP A 76 12.79 -7.87 -6.87
N LEU A 77 11.99 -6.93 -6.34
CA LEU A 77 10.55 -6.83 -6.60
C LEU A 77 10.23 -6.62 -8.09
N LEU A 78 11.15 -5.97 -8.85
CA LEU A 78 10.94 -5.72 -10.29
C LEU A 78 10.94 -7.00 -11.12
N LYS A 79 11.52 -8.07 -10.59
CA LYS A 79 11.66 -9.38 -11.27
C LYS A 79 10.69 -10.44 -10.75
N LEU A 80 9.94 -10.14 -9.71
CA LEU A 80 9.00 -11.10 -9.14
C LEU A 80 7.77 -11.28 -10.05
N PRO A 81 7.31 -12.53 -10.22
CA PRO A 81 6.05 -12.79 -10.91
C PRO A 81 4.88 -12.27 -10.06
N GLU A 82 3.77 -11.90 -10.71
CA GLU A 82 2.59 -11.32 -10.04
C GLU A 82 2.07 -12.15 -8.86
N LYS A 83 2.12 -13.49 -8.95
CA LYS A 83 1.71 -14.37 -7.84
C LYS A 83 2.53 -14.17 -6.56
N GLU A 84 3.84 -13.89 -6.69
CA GLU A 84 4.69 -13.61 -5.53
C GLU A 84 4.46 -12.19 -5.01
N LEU A 85 4.27 -11.21 -5.89
CA LEU A 85 3.91 -9.85 -5.50
C LEU A 85 2.57 -9.80 -4.76
N GLN A 86 1.58 -10.59 -5.18
CA GLN A 86 0.29 -10.69 -4.49
C GLN A 86 0.42 -11.22 -3.06
N LYS A 87 1.39 -12.09 -2.78
CA LYS A 87 1.64 -12.56 -1.41
C LYS A 87 2.24 -11.47 -0.51
N LEU A 88 3.02 -10.56 -1.09
CA LEU A 88 3.65 -9.46 -0.36
C LEU A 88 2.69 -8.30 -0.14
N ARG A 89 1.91 -7.95 -1.18
CA ARG A 89 0.96 -6.83 -1.10
C ARG A 89 -0.16 -7.13 -0.13
N GLY A 90 -0.35 -6.27 0.86
CA GLY A 90 -1.35 -6.40 1.91
C GLY A 90 -0.92 -7.25 3.10
N ASN A 91 0.20 -7.97 3.00
CA ASN A 91 0.80 -8.71 4.11
C ASN A 91 2.08 -8.01 4.62
N ASP A 92 3.10 -7.94 3.78
CA ASP A 92 4.41 -7.36 4.13
C ASP A 92 4.53 -5.92 3.66
N LEU A 93 3.93 -5.60 2.52
CA LEU A 93 3.93 -4.28 1.90
C LEU A 93 2.51 -3.75 1.83
N ALA A 94 2.23 -2.63 2.48
CA ALA A 94 0.95 -1.95 2.41
C ALA A 94 1.11 -0.49 1.97
N GLU A 95 0.13 0.04 1.25
CA GLU A 95 0.10 1.44 0.83
C GLU A 95 -1.21 2.09 1.30
N ILE A 96 -1.10 3.26 1.90
CA ILE A 96 -2.25 4.10 2.24
C ILE A 96 -2.33 5.22 1.20
N PHE A 97 -3.31 5.11 0.31
CA PHE A 97 -3.53 6.10 -0.74
C PHE A 97 -4.00 7.43 -0.18
N GLN A 98 -3.62 8.52 -0.85
CA GLN A 98 -3.95 9.88 -0.43
C GLN A 98 -5.46 10.15 -0.45
N ASP A 99 -6.21 9.54 -1.37
CA ASP A 99 -7.67 9.66 -1.47
C ASP A 99 -8.37 8.42 -0.92
N PRO A 100 -8.94 8.47 0.29
CA PRO A 100 -9.67 7.35 0.87
C PRO A 100 -11.01 7.09 0.19
N MET A 101 -11.49 8.01 -0.66
CA MET A 101 -12.78 7.87 -1.34
C MET A 101 -12.72 6.82 -2.47
N THR A 102 -11.57 6.72 -3.12
CA THR A 102 -11.32 5.77 -4.20
C THR A 102 -10.78 4.43 -3.71
N ALA A 103 -10.28 4.38 -2.46
CA ALA A 103 -9.69 3.18 -1.87
C ALA A 103 -10.71 2.18 -1.31
N LEU A 104 -11.95 2.61 -1.04
CA LEU A 104 -13.00 1.77 -0.47
C LEU A 104 -14.07 1.45 -1.52
N ASP A 105 -14.43 0.17 -1.62
CA ASP A 105 -15.58 -0.27 -2.43
C ASP A 105 -16.89 0.25 -1.79
N PRO A 106 -17.62 1.16 -2.45
CA PRO A 106 -18.85 1.74 -1.91
C PRO A 106 -19.99 0.72 -1.74
N THR A 107 -19.92 -0.41 -2.41
CA THR A 107 -20.95 -1.47 -2.42
C THR A 107 -20.70 -2.55 -1.39
N MET A 108 -19.50 -2.55 -0.76
CA MET A 108 -19.10 -3.54 0.22
C MET A 108 -19.10 -2.95 1.63
N ARG A 109 -19.54 -3.73 2.62
CA ARG A 109 -19.49 -3.33 4.03
C ARG A 109 -18.05 -3.20 4.52
N VAL A 110 -17.79 -2.14 5.29
CA VAL A 110 -16.45 -1.81 5.79
C VAL A 110 -15.77 -2.96 6.53
N GLY A 111 -16.49 -3.65 7.41
CA GLY A 111 -15.92 -4.77 8.14
C GLY A 111 -15.47 -5.93 7.24
N LYS A 112 -16.14 -6.15 6.11
CA LYS A 112 -15.69 -7.16 5.13
C LYS A 112 -14.41 -6.73 4.44
N GLN A 113 -14.31 -5.46 4.04
CA GLN A 113 -13.11 -4.91 3.40
C GLN A 113 -11.90 -4.98 4.34
N ILE A 114 -12.08 -4.65 5.63
CA ILE A 114 -11.00 -4.75 6.62
C ILE A 114 -10.54 -6.21 6.82
N MET A 115 -11.46 -7.19 6.78
CA MET A 115 -11.10 -8.61 6.93
C MET A 115 -10.44 -9.22 5.69
N GLU A 116 -10.64 -8.64 4.52
CA GLU A 116 -10.23 -9.23 3.25
C GLU A 116 -8.73 -9.58 3.20
N PRO A 117 -7.79 -8.67 3.58
CA PRO A 117 -6.37 -9.00 3.61
C PRO A 117 -6.06 -10.20 4.52
N LEU A 118 -6.66 -10.28 5.70
CA LEU A 118 -6.45 -11.41 6.61
C LEU A 118 -6.89 -12.74 5.98
N LEU A 119 -8.08 -12.76 5.37
CA LEU A 119 -8.63 -13.97 4.77
C LEU A 119 -7.88 -14.40 3.51
N GLN A 120 -7.18 -13.47 2.87
CA GLN A 120 -6.36 -13.75 1.69
C GLN A 120 -4.97 -14.27 2.05
N HIS A 121 -4.36 -13.74 3.11
CA HIS A 121 -2.95 -13.96 3.43
C HIS A 121 -2.71 -14.91 4.60
N GLN A 122 -3.71 -15.12 5.46
CA GLN A 122 -3.56 -15.96 6.65
C GLN A 122 -4.58 -17.11 6.64
N ASP A 123 -4.15 -18.26 7.14
CA ASP A 123 -5.07 -19.37 7.40
C ASP A 123 -5.88 -19.10 8.68
N ILE A 124 -6.88 -18.24 8.54
CA ILE A 124 -7.72 -17.75 9.64
C ILE A 124 -9.20 -17.93 9.29
N ASN A 125 -9.99 -18.38 10.25
CA ASN A 125 -11.43 -18.46 10.07
C ASN A 125 -12.10 -17.09 10.14
N LYS A 126 -13.31 -16.97 9.59
CA LYS A 126 -14.05 -15.69 9.50
C LYS A 126 -14.37 -15.07 10.87
N GLU A 127 -14.52 -15.88 11.89
CA GLU A 127 -14.86 -15.41 13.24
C GLU A 127 -13.68 -14.72 13.90
N ASP A 128 -12.50 -15.30 13.80
CA ASP A 128 -11.27 -14.72 14.33
C ASP A 128 -10.79 -13.53 13.49
N ALA A 129 -10.94 -13.59 12.14
CA ALA A 129 -10.73 -12.43 11.28
C ALA A 129 -11.62 -11.25 11.69
N LYS A 130 -12.89 -11.51 12.01
CA LYS A 130 -13.81 -10.49 12.52
C LYS A 130 -13.39 -9.90 13.86
N LYS A 131 -12.90 -10.73 14.80
CA LYS A 131 -12.38 -10.25 16.08
C LYS A 131 -11.19 -9.31 15.88
N LYS A 132 -10.23 -9.70 15.03
CA LYS A 132 -9.08 -8.86 14.68
C LYS A 132 -9.52 -7.56 14.01
N ALA A 133 -10.47 -7.63 13.06
CA ALA A 133 -11.01 -6.44 12.38
C ALA A 133 -11.69 -5.46 13.34
N LEU A 134 -12.46 -5.95 14.31
CA LEU A 134 -13.05 -5.10 15.34
C LEU A 134 -11.98 -4.45 16.21
N ALA A 135 -10.97 -5.21 16.64
CA ALA A 135 -9.88 -4.68 17.45
C ALA A 135 -9.08 -3.59 16.72
N ILE A 136 -8.76 -3.79 15.43
CA ILE A 136 -8.05 -2.75 14.67
C ILE A 136 -8.93 -1.52 14.42
N MET A 137 -10.24 -1.68 14.19
CA MET A 137 -11.17 -0.55 14.09
C MET A 137 -11.17 0.31 15.37
N GLU A 138 -11.18 -0.32 16.53
CA GLU A 138 -11.09 0.38 17.82
C GLU A 138 -9.72 1.08 17.99
N LYS A 139 -8.63 0.39 17.62
CA LYS A 139 -7.26 0.92 17.69
C LYS A 139 -7.06 2.17 16.84
N VAL A 140 -7.65 2.23 15.65
CA VAL A 140 -7.61 3.43 14.79
C VAL A 140 -8.65 4.49 15.19
N GLY A 141 -9.40 4.30 16.29
CA GLY A 141 -10.33 5.27 16.85
C GLY A 141 -11.69 5.32 16.16
N ILE A 142 -12.19 4.20 15.64
CA ILE A 142 -13.57 4.08 15.15
C ILE A 142 -14.45 3.70 16.33
N VAL A 143 -15.21 4.66 16.86
CA VAL A 143 -16.16 4.42 17.94
C VAL A 143 -17.31 3.51 17.47
N ASN A 144 -17.88 2.71 18.39
CA ASN A 144 -18.97 1.75 18.11
C ASN A 144 -18.61 0.77 16.97
N ALA A 145 -17.39 0.22 17.00
CA ALA A 145 -16.86 -0.65 15.94
C ALA A 145 -17.81 -1.81 15.58
N LYS A 146 -18.46 -2.44 16.56
CA LYS A 146 -19.40 -3.56 16.32
C LYS A 146 -20.60 -3.20 15.44
N GLU A 147 -21.16 -2.01 15.62
CA GLU A 147 -22.28 -1.51 14.82
C GLU A 147 -21.77 -1.08 13.45
N ARG A 148 -20.68 -0.27 13.45
CA ARG A 148 -20.08 0.29 12.24
C ARG A 148 -19.42 -0.73 11.32
N PHE A 149 -19.07 -1.90 11.84
CA PHE A 149 -18.57 -3.02 11.04
C PHE A 149 -19.53 -3.43 9.91
N LYS A 150 -20.84 -3.25 10.13
CA LYS A 150 -21.90 -3.60 9.15
C LYS A 150 -22.22 -2.45 8.18
N ASN A 151 -21.66 -1.27 8.42
CA ASN A 151 -21.94 -0.08 7.63
C ASN A 151 -21.17 -0.08 6.31
N PHE A 152 -21.65 0.73 5.37
CA PHE A 152 -21.03 0.97 4.07
C PHE A 152 -20.16 2.26 4.12
N PRO A 153 -19.18 2.42 3.23
CA PRO A 153 -18.30 3.58 3.24
C PRO A 153 -19.01 4.93 3.25
N TYR A 154 -20.11 5.08 2.55
CA TYR A 154 -20.87 6.34 2.48
C TYR A 154 -21.47 6.79 3.83
N GLN A 155 -21.57 5.88 4.80
CA GLN A 155 -22.07 6.17 6.16
C GLN A 155 -20.98 6.72 7.10
N PHE A 156 -19.77 6.95 6.58
CA PHE A 156 -18.63 7.45 7.34
C PHE A 156 -18.17 8.80 6.82
N SER A 157 -17.70 9.68 7.73
CA SER A 157 -17.03 10.92 7.34
C SER A 157 -15.71 10.65 6.64
N GLY A 158 -15.17 11.64 5.93
CA GLY A 158 -13.88 11.53 5.24
C GLY A 158 -12.75 11.05 6.17
N GLY A 159 -12.62 11.65 7.34
CA GLY A 159 -11.60 11.25 8.32
C GLY A 159 -11.81 9.82 8.86
N MET A 160 -13.06 9.36 8.98
CA MET A 160 -13.33 7.97 9.38
C MET A 160 -13.01 6.99 8.24
N ARG A 161 -13.26 7.34 6.98
CA ARG A 161 -12.85 6.52 5.83
C ARG A 161 -11.34 6.40 5.76
N GLN A 162 -10.60 7.47 6.02
CA GLN A 162 -9.14 7.42 6.15
C GLN A 162 -8.70 6.42 7.23
N ARG A 163 -9.31 6.45 8.41
CA ARG A 163 -9.02 5.48 9.48
C ARG A 163 -9.34 4.04 9.09
N ILE A 164 -10.38 3.82 8.28
CA ILE A 164 -10.70 2.49 7.75
C ILE A 164 -9.60 2.00 6.81
N VAL A 165 -9.13 2.86 5.89
CA VAL A 165 -8.02 2.51 4.98
C VAL A 165 -6.74 2.22 5.78
N ILE A 166 -6.46 3.00 6.83
CA ILE A 166 -5.34 2.72 7.75
C ILE A 166 -5.53 1.36 8.45
N ALA A 167 -6.75 1.05 8.90
CA ALA A 167 -7.04 -0.25 9.50
C ALA A 167 -6.81 -1.41 8.54
N MET A 168 -7.19 -1.26 7.26
CA MET A 168 -6.93 -2.26 6.21
C MET A 168 -5.43 -2.47 5.96
N ALA A 169 -4.64 -1.42 6.03
CA ALA A 169 -3.19 -1.50 5.84
C ALA A 169 -2.44 -2.12 7.04
N LEU A 170 -3.01 -2.05 8.24
CA LEU A 170 -2.35 -2.49 9.48
C LEU A 170 -2.84 -3.85 10.00
N ILE A 171 -3.80 -4.48 9.33
CA ILE A 171 -4.48 -5.65 9.90
C ILE A 171 -3.66 -6.94 9.79
N CYS A 172 -2.78 -7.06 8.82
CA CYS A 172 -1.81 -8.13 8.70
C CYS A 172 -0.53 -7.80 9.45
#